data_a2b6a3da1dadfe0b45313907e31d3acd
#
_entry.id   a2b6a3da1dadfe0b45313907e31d3acd
#
_cell.length_a   1.000
_cell.length_b   1.000
_cell.length_c   1.000
_cell.angle_alpha   90.00
_cell.angle_beta   90.00
_cell.angle_gamma   90.00
#
_symmetry.space_group_name_H-M   'P 1'
#
loop_
_entity.id
_entity.type
_entity.pdbx_description
1 polymer ?
#
loop_
_entity_poly.entity_id
_entity_poly.type
_entity_poly.pdbx_seq_one_letter_code
_entity_poly.pdbx_strand_id
1 'polypeptide(L)'
;INWLKTLGIKEDEMRVRDHEKEELSFYSKATSDIEFLFPFGWGELWGIADRTDYDLTQHQNVSGEDMSYFDDSTNEKYIPYVIEPSLGADRVTLAFLCSAYDEEELEGGDTRTVMHFHPAIAPVKVAILPLSKKLSEQAEEIYTKLSKTYNCEFDDRGNIGKRYRRQDEIGTPYCITYDFDSVEDGAVTVRDRDSMEQERIKIED
;
A
#
# COMPACT_ATOMS: atom_id res chain seq x y z
N ILE A 1 -13.75 1.14 1.16
CA ILE A 1 -13.37 -0.28 1.30
C ILE A 1 -12.70 -0.80 0.04
N ASN A 2 -13.32 -0.74 -1.14
CA ASN A 2 -12.76 -1.34 -2.37
C ASN A 2 -11.33 -0.84 -2.67
N TRP A 3 -11.07 0.44 -2.50
CA TRP A 3 -9.73 1.01 -2.68
C TRP A 3 -8.69 0.37 -1.73
N LEU A 4 -9.02 0.16 -0.46
CA LEU A 4 -8.14 -0.52 0.50
C LEU A 4 -7.88 -1.98 0.08
N LYS A 5 -8.93 -2.69 -0.37
CA LYS A 5 -8.81 -4.08 -0.88
C LYS A 5 -7.92 -4.16 -2.12
N THR A 6 -8.05 -3.20 -3.06
CA THR A 6 -7.19 -3.19 -4.28
C THR A 6 -5.72 -2.93 -3.97
N LEU A 7 -5.40 -2.45 -2.77
CA LEU A 7 -4.03 -2.24 -2.30
C LEU A 7 -3.55 -3.32 -1.31
N GLY A 8 -4.35 -4.37 -1.09
CA GLY A 8 -3.92 -5.57 -0.38
C GLY A 8 -4.44 -5.73 1.06
N ILE A 9 -5.27 -4.80 1.59
CA ILE A 9 -5.95 -5.06 2.87
C ILE A 9 -6.95 -6.19 2.69
N LYS A 10 -6.89 -7.20 3.56
CA LYS A 10 -7.77 -8.36 3.51
C LYS A 10 -9.20 -8.00 3.92
N GLU A 11 -10.19 -8.62 3.29
CA GLU A 11 -11.60 -8.28 3.50
C GLU A 11 -12.09 -8.59 4.92
N ASP A 12 -11.62 -9.68 5.49
CA ASP A 12 -11.94 -10.13 6.84
C ASP A 12 -11.25 -9.31 7.95
N GLU A 13 -10.29 -8.47 7.58
CA GLU A 13 -9.64 -7.52 8.48
C GLU A 13 -10.36 -6.15 8.53
N MET A 14 -11.43 -5.96 7.74
CA MET A 14 -12.19 -4.71 7.70
C MET A 14 -13.68 -4.94 7.96
N ARG A 15 -14.31 -3.95 8.59
CA ARG A 15 -15.77 -3.90 8.72
C ARG A 15 -16.27 -2.46 8.65
N VAL A 16 -17.55 -2.28 8.32
CA VAL A 16 -18.25 -1.00 8.43
C VAL A 16 -19.01 -1.00 9.74
N ARG A 17 -18.90 0.09 10.52
CA ARG A 17 -19.68 0.35 11.71
C ARG A 17 -20.43 1.66 11.57
N ASP A 18 -21.74 1.60 11.53
CA ASP A 18 -22.57 2.79 11.60
C ASP A 18 -22.71 3.25 13.05
N HIS A 19 -22.65 4.56 13.28
CA HIS A 19 -22.82 5.16 14.61
C HIS A 19 -24.29 5.17 15.00
N GLU A 20 -24.55 4.85 16.26
CA GLU A 20 -25.87 5.04 16.87
C GLU A 20 -26.15 6.56 17.04
N LYS A 21 -27.45 6.92 17.12
CA LYS A 21 -27.86 8.34 17.19
C LYS A 21 -27.22 9.10 18.35
N GLU A 22 -26.99 8.41 19.45
CA GLU A 22 -26.41 8.97 20.69
C GLU A 22 -24.89 9.23 20.55
N GLU A 23 -24.23 8.61 19.58
CA GLU A 23 -22.82 8.79 19.29
C GLU A 23 -22.57 9.93 18.28
N LEU A 24 -23.61 10.34 17.54
CA LEU A 24 -23.48 11.37 16.51
C LEU A 24 -23.15 12.75 17.10
N SER A 25 -22.24 13.45 16.46
CA SER A 25 -22.01 14.87 16.71
C SER A 25 -23.25 15.68 16.34
N PHE A 26 -23.46 16.83 17.01
CA PHE A 26 -24.63 17.68 16.81
C PHE A 26 -24.81 18.19 15.37
N TYR A 27 -23.75 18.24 14.59
CA TYR A 27 -23.72 18.65 13.17
C TYR A 27 -23.87 17.46 12.20
N SER A 28 -23.85 16.23 12.70
CA SER A 28 -23.87 15.04 11.85
C SER A 28 -25.25 14.41 11.81
N LYS A 29 -25.70 14.10 10.61
CA LYS A 29 -26.92 13.32 10.36
C LYS A 29 -26.66 11.81 10.41
N ALA A 30 -25.50 11.39 9.96
CA ALA A 30 -25.03 10.00 9.95
C ALA A 30 -23.51 9.97 9.95
N THR A 31 -22.93 8.96 10.58
CA THR A 31 -21.49 8.68 10.55
C THR A 31 -21.29 7.17 10.43
N SER A 32 -20.39 6.78 9.56
CA SER A 32 -19.96 5.38 9.41
C SER A 32 -18.43 5.32 9.48
N ASP A 33 -17.92 4.38 10.25
CA ASP A 33 -16.49 4.08 10.29
C ASP A 33 -16.16 2.85 9.48
N ILE A 34 -15.05 2.88 8.75
CA ILE A 34 -14.35 1.68 8.34
C ILE A 34 -13.40 1.34 9.48
N GLU A 35 -13.64 0.23 10.15
CA GLU A 35 -12.75 -0.28 11.19
C GLU A 35 -11.82 -1.36 10.60
N PHE A 36 -10.60 -1.40 11.13
CA PHE A 36 -9.59 -2.41 10.81
C PHE A 36 -9.28 -3.24 12.07
N LEU A 37 -9.02 -4.53 11.88
CA LEU A 37 -8.60 -5.45 12.93
C LEU A 37 -7.10 -5.33 13.20
N PHE A 38 -6.74 -4.36 14.04
CA PHE A 38 -5.37 -4.20 14.52
C PHE A 38 -4.99 -5.32 15.49
N PRO A 39 -3.68 -5.55 15.77
CA PRO A 39 -3.24 -6.51 16.79
C PRO A 39 -3.84 -6.27 18.19
N PHE A 40 -4.27 -5.05 18.47
CA PHE A 40 -4.93 -4.66 19.73
C PHE A 40 -6.47 -4.66 19.65
N GLY A 41 -7.04 -5.16 18.56
CA GLY A 41 -8.48 -5.27 18.33
C GLY A 41 -9.02 -4.30 17.28
N TRP A 42 -10.34 -4.32 17.09
CA TRP A 42 -11.03 -3.45 16.15
C TRP A 42 -10.83 -1.98 16.50
N GLY A 43 -10.50 -1.17 15.52
CA GLY A 43 -10.34 0.26 15.67
C GLY A 43 -10.62 1.02 14.38
N GLU A 44 -11.09 2.24 14.53
CA GLU A 44 -11.38 3.14 13.43
C GLU A 44 -10.15 3.32 12.54
N LEU A 45 -10.34 3.13 11.23
CA LEU A 45 -9.36 3.40 10.20
C LEU A 45 -9.74 4.63 9.39
N TRP A 46 -11.03 4.80 9.10
CA TRP A 46 -11.55 5.85 8.25
C TRP A 46 -12.96 6.23 8.67
N GLY A 47 -13.19 7.45 9.10
CA GLY A 47 -14.52 7.99 9.41
C GLY A 47 -15.14 8.67 8.19
N ILE A 48 -16.44 8.49 7.99
CA ILE A 48 -17.22 9.14 6.92
C ILE A 48 -18.47 9.73 7.55
N ALA A 49 -18.58 11.06 7.57
CA ALA A 49 -19.69 11.78 8.20
C ALA A 49 -20.52 12.56 7.17
N ASP A 50 -21.85 12.45 7.27
CA ASP A 50 -22.79 13.39 6.66
C ASP A 50 -22.98 14.57 7.63
N ARG A 51 -22.31 15.68 7.34
CA ARG A 51 -22.27 16.90 8.19
C ARG A 51 -23.40 17.86 7.87
N THR A 52 -24.36 17.47 7.05
CA THR A 52 -25.47 18.31 6.59
C THR A 52 -24.98 19.58 5.88
N ASP A 53 -25.76 20.64 5.90
CA ASP A 53 -25.39 21.98 5.44
C ASP A 53 -24.72 22.84 6.53
N TYR A 54 -24.40 22.25 7.69
CA TYR A 54 -23.94 22.99 8.87
C TYR A 54 -22.69 23.82 8.59
N ASP A 55 -21.64 23.21 8.04
CA ASP A 55 -20.36 23.89 7.85
C ASP A 55 -20.48 25.07 6.88
N LEU A 56 -21.12 24.86 5.72
CA LEU A 56 -21.30 25.90 4.72
C LEU A 56 -22.22 27.02 5.21
N THR A 57 -23.25 26.69 5.97
CA THR A 57 -24.12 27.68 6.63
C THR A 57 -23.32 28.54 7.61
N GLN A 58 -22.45 27.94 8.45
CA GLN A 58 -21.59 28.70 9.36
C GLN A 58 -20.61 29.59 8.60
N HIS A 59 -19.98 29.07 7.55
CA HIS A 59 -19.06 29.85 6.71
C HIS A 59 -19.76 31.02 6.04
N GLN A 60 -20.97 30.83 5.49
CA GLN A 60 -21.77 31.89 4.89
C GLN A 60 -22.12 32.97 5.92
N ASN A 61 -22.57 32.56 7.12
CA ASN A 61 -22.98 33.50 8.16
C ASN A 61 -21.82 34.38 8.67
N VAL A 62 -20.61 33.83 8.73
CA VAL A 62 -19.42 34.55 9.22
C VAL A 62 -18.76 35.41 8.12
N SER A 63 -18.64 34.88 6.89
CA SER A 63 -17.96 35.56 5.81
C SER A 63 -18.85 36.55 5.05
N GLY A 64 -20.16 36.32 5.06
CA GLY A 64 -21.12 37.04 4.20
C GLY A 64 -21.12 36.59 2.73
N GLU A 65 -20.28 35.59 2.38
CA GLU A 65 -20.22 35.05 1.02
C GLU A 65 -21.31 33.98 0.81
N ASP A 66 -21.92 33.96 -0.37
CA ASP A 66 -22.94 32.99 -0.74
C ASP A 66 -22.32 31.61 -0.98
N MET A 67 -22.62 30.64 -0.11
CA MET A 67 -22.15 29.26 -0.17
C MET A 67 -23.16 28.29 -0.80
N SER A 68 -24.19 28.84 -1.45
CA SER A 68 -25.21 28.00 -2.08
C SER A 68 -24.78 27.49 -3.47
N TYR A 69 -25.32 26.34 -3.81
CA TYR A 69 -25.23 25.72 -5.13
C TYR A 69 -26.56 25.91 -5.88
N PHE A 70 -26.48 26.23 -7.18
CA PHE A 70 -27.64 26.25 -8.05
C PHE A 70 -27.61 25.00 -8.94
N ASP A 71 -28.66 24.19 -8.84
CA ASP A 71 -28.84 22.99 -9.64
C ASP A 71 -29.67 23.32 -10.89
N ASP A 72 -29.00 23.38 -12.05
CA ASP A 72 -29.64 23.66 -13.33
C ASP A 72 -30.67 22.57 -13.73
N SER A 73 -30.53 21.36 -13.25
CA SER A 73 -31.43 20.25 -13.60
C SER A 73 -32.78 20.33 -12.91
N THR A 74 -32.80 20.84 -11.67
CA THR A 74 -34.00 21.00 -10.83
C THR A 74 -34.48 22.46 -10.78
N ASN A 75 -33.65 23.41 -11.21
CA ASN A 75 -33.84 24.86 -11.09
C ASN A 75 -33.97 25.31 -9.62
N GLU A 76 -33.27 24.64 -8.71
CA GLU A 76 -33.28 24.91 -7.28
C GLU A 76 -31.95 25.48 -6.81
N LYS A 77 -32.02 26.35 -5.80
CA LYS A 77 -30.87 26.91 -5.12
C LYS A 77 -30.88 26.47 -3.66
N TYR A 78 -29.80 25.82 -3.20
CA TYR A 78 -29.69 25.33 -1.82
C TYR A 78 -28.24 25.34 -1.32
N ILE A 79 -28.04 25.29 0.00
CA ILE A 79 -26.73 25.03 0.60
C ILE A 79 -26.52 23.50 0.60
N PRO A 80 -25.49 22.97 -0.10
CA PRO A 80 -25.29 21.53 -0.20
C PRO A 80 -24.84 20.90 1.14
N TYR A 81 -25.15 19.62 1.31
CA TYR A 81 -24.58 18.83 2.38
C TYR A 81 -23.12 18.54 2.15
N VAL A 82 -22.36 18.52 3.23
CA VAL A 82 -20.94 18.17 3.22
C VAL A 82 -20.79 16.71 3.66
N ILE A 83 -20.16 15.90 2.82
CA ILE A 83 -19.74 14.55 3.20
C ILE A 83 -18.25 14.61 3.46
N GLU A 84 -17.86 14.32 4.68
CA GLU A 84 -16.47 14.36 5.14
C GLU A 84 -15.90 12.94 5.28
N PRO A 85 -15.08 12.44 4.34
CA PRO A 85 -14.22 11.31 4.59
C PRO A 85 -12.93 11.79 5.29
N SER A 86 -12.58 11.17 6.41
CA SER A 86 -11.40 11.52 7.22
C SER A 86 -10.61 10.30 7.62
N LEU A 87 -9.30 10.29 7.33
CA LEU A 87 -8.41 9.22 7.75
C LEU A 87 -7.04 9.76 8.17
N GLY A 88 -6.39 9.06 9.11
CA GLY A 88 -5.02 9.35 9.52
C GLY A 88 -4.00 8.60 8.68
N ALA A 89 -3.04 9.30 8.05
CA ALA A 89 -2.01 8.69 7.21
C ALA A 89 -1.19 7.64 7.97
N ASP A 90 -0.77 7.94 9.20
CA ASP A 90 0.02 7.02 10.04
C ASP A 90 -0.80 5.76 10.40
N ARG A 91 -2.08 5.93 10.69
CA ARG A 91 -2.96 4.83 11.06
C ARG A 91 -3.24 3.90 9.86
N VAL A 92 -3.42 4.46 8.68
CA VAL A 92 -3.55 3.70 7.43
C VAL A 92 -2.25 2.98 7.11
N THR A 93 -1.10 3.63 7.29
CA THR A 93 0.21 2.98 7.12
C THR A 93 0.35 1.79 8.07
N LEU A 94 -0.02 1.94 9.35
CA LEU A 94 -0.01 0.84 10.32
C LEU A 94 -0.92 -0.32 9.89
N ALA A 95 -2.11 -0.03 9.35
CA ALA A 95 -3.04 -1.06 8.87
C ALA A 95 -2.42 -1.86 7.71
N PHE A 96 -1.79 -1.19 6.73
CA PHE A 96 -1.09 -1.87 5.65
C PHE A 96 0.09 -2.71 6.15
N LEU A 97 0.85 -2.23 7.13
CA LEU A 97 1.93 -3.00 7.76
C LEU A 97 1.39 -4.25 8.45
N CYS A 98 0.32 -4.12 9.23
CA CYS A 98 -0.30 -5.25 9.95
C CYS A 98 -0.88 -6.29 8.98
N SER A 99 -1.57 -5.84 7.93
CA SER A 99 -2.19 -6.73 6.94
C SER A 99 -1.16 -7.47 6.07
N ALA A 100 -0.02 -6.82 5.81
CA ALA A 100 1.04 -7.38 4.98
C ALA A 100 2.00 -8.32 5.74
N TYR A 101 2.10 -8.19 7.05
CA TYR A 101 3.04 -8.98 7.86
C TYR A 101 2.63 -10.45 7.92
N ASP A 102 3.59 -11.35 7.69
CA ASP A 102 3.41 -12.79 7.86
C ASP A 102 4.71 -13.46 8.31
N GLU A 103 4.57 -14.59 9.03
CA GLU A 103 5.64 -15.50 9.40
C GLU A 103 5.33 -16.87 8.81
N GLU A 104 5.96 -17.21 7.70
CA GLU A 104 5.72 -18.44 6.97
C GLU A 104 6.67 -19.55 7.41
N GLU A 105 6.10 -20.73 7.66
CA GLU A 105 6.89 -21.95 7.84
C GLU A 105 7.26 -22.54 6.47
N LEU A 106 8.54 -22.81 6.26
CA LEU A 106 9.06 -23.40 5.05
C LEU A 106 9.34 -24.89 5.21
N GLU A 107 9.47 -25.59 4.09
CA GLU A 107 9.90 -26.97 4.08
C GLU A 107 11.23 -27.14 4.83
N GLY A 108 11.28 -28.13 5.77
CA GLY A 108 12.46 -28.37 6.58
C GLY A 108 12.47 -27.65 7.94
N GLY A 109 11.41 -26.93 8.30
CA GLY A 109 11.23 -26.28 9.61
C GLY A 109 11.96 -24.94 9.75
N ASP A 110 12.42 -24.35 8.64
CA ASP A 110 12.89 -22.97 8.58
C ASP A 110 11.67 -22.02 8.51
N THR A 111 11.84 -20.78 8.93
CA THR A 111 10.80 -19.75 8.89
C THR A 111 11.28 -18.55 8.10
N ARG A 112 10.34 -17.84 7.42
CA ARG A 112 10.62 -16.54 6.84
C ARG A 112 9.62 -15.50 7.35
N THR A 113 10.12 -14.35 7.73
CA THR A 113 9.31 -13.14 7.90
C THR A 113 9.15 -12.48 6.54
N VAL A 114 7.93 -12.15 6.17
CA VAL A 114 7.64 -11.53 4.88
C VAL A 114 6.59 -10.43 5.03
N MET A 115 6.75 -9.37 4.26
CA MET A 115 5.75 -8.30 4.12
C MET A 115 5.07 -8.42 2.75
N HIS A 116 3.85 -8.93 2.72
CA HIS A 116 3.06 -9.14 1.50
C HIS A 116 2.45 -7.83 0.96
N PHE A 117 3.24 -6.78 0.85
CA PHE A 117 2.75 -5.53 0.27
C PHE A 117 2.33 -5.72 -1.19
N HIS A 118 1.18 -5.15 -1.52
CA HIS A 118 0.82 -4.98 -2.93
C HIS A 118 1.94 -4.20 -3.66
N PRO A 119 2.34 -4.60 -4.88
CA PRO A 119 3.47 -3.96 -5.58
C PRO A 119 3.35 -2.45 -5.72
N ALA A 120 2.12 -1.91 -5.82
CA ALA A 120 1.91 -0.47 -5.91
C ALA A 120 2.35 0.30 -4.66
N ILE A 121 2.27 -0.30 -3.46
CA ILE A 121 2.61 0.36 -2.19
C ILE A 121 3.92 -0.15 -1.57
N ALA A 122 4.51 -1.23 -2.08
CA ALA A 122 5.81 -1.72 -1.62
C ALA A 122 6.86 -0.58 -1.67
N PRO A 123 7.62 -0.33 -0.59
CA PRO A 123 8.61 0.76 -0.56
C PRO A 123 9.69 0.61 -1.62
N VAL A 124 10.22 -0.60 -1.79
CA VAL A 124 11.15 -1.00 -2.85
C VAL A 124 10.39 -1.88 -3.82
N LYS A 125 10.49 -1.59 -5.13
CA LYS A 125 9.77 -2.32 -6.17
C LYS A 125 10.56 -3.53 -6.67
N VAL A 126 11.85 -3.34 -6.81
CA VAL A 126 12.78 -4.35 -7.37
C VAL A 126 14.11 -4.29 -6.65
N ALA A 127 14.65 -5.44 -6.27
CA ALA A 127 16.01 -5.55 -5.77
C ALA A 127 16.91 -6.22 -6.81
N ILE A 128 18.08 -5.67 -7.05
CA ILE A 128 19.09 -6.21 -7.95
C ILE A 128 20.19 -6.86 -7.13
N LEU A 129 20.38 -8.15 -7.33
CA LEU A 129 21.20 -9.04 -6.49
C LEU A 129 22.21 -9.80 -7.36
N PRO A 130 23.45 -9.31 -7.53
CA PRO A 130 24.48 -10.07 -8.24
C PRO A 130 24.80 -11.36 -7.48
N LEU A 131 24.78 -12.53 -8.14
CA LEU A 131 25.07 -13.82 -7.50
C LEU A 131 26.46 -13.82 -6.81
N SER A 132 27.42 -13.11 -7.40
CA SER A 132 28.78 -12.93 -6.88
C SER A 132 29.20 -11.46 -6.99
N LYS A 133 30.06 -11.00 -6.08
CA LYS A 133 30.67 -9.66 -6.17
C LYS A 133 31.43 -9.41 -7.49
N LYS A 134 31.87 -10.46 -8.16
CA LYS A 134 32.53 -10.32 -9.48
C LYS A 134 31.58 -9.84 -10.57
N LEU A 135 30.29 -9.96 -10.34
CA LEU A 135 29.21 -9.59 -11.27
C LEU A 135 28.55 -8.25 -10.88
N SER A 136 29.06 -7.57 -9.85
CA SER A 136 28.44 -6.34 -9.32
C SER A 136 28.38 -5.23 -10.36
N GLU A 137 29.41 -5.07 -11.20
CA GLU A 137 29.49 -4.00 -12.21
C GLU A 137 28.37 -4.16 -13.25
N GLN A 138 28.14 -5.35 -13.78
CA GLN A 138 27.10 -5.63 -14.76
C GLN A 138 25.68 -5.52 -14.13
N ALA A 139 25.54 -5.98 -12.88
CA ALA A 139 24.28 -5.86 -12.15
C ALA A 139 23.96 -4.39 -11.81
N GLU A 140 24.97 -3.53 -11.57
CA GLU A 140 24.77 -2.09 -11.37
C GLU A 140 24.27 -1.37 -12.62
N GLU A 141 24.57 -1.87 -13.81
CA GLU A 141 23.99 -1.34 -15.07
C GLU A 141 22.48 -1.53 -15.10
N ILE A 142 22.01 -2.72 -14.69
CA ILE A 142 20.57 -3.02 -14.57
C ILE A 142 19.92 -2.13 -13.51
N TYR A 143 20.55 -2.02 -12.33
CA TYR A 143 20.10 -1.13 -11.27
C TYR A 143 19.96 0.32 -11.76
N THR A 144 20.99 0.83 -12.45
CA THR A 144 21.01 2.19 -12.98
C THR A 144 19.90 2.43 -14.02
N LYS A 145 19.57 1.41 -14.83
CA LYS A 145 18.48 1.47 -15.82
C LYS A 145 17.13 1.52 -15.12
N LEU A 146 16.86 0.58 -14.20
CA LEU A 146 15.56 0.43 -13.53
C LEU A 146 15.28 1.53 -12.51
N SER A 147 16.30 2.03 -11.80
CA SER A 147 16.15 3.08 -10.79
C SER A 147 15.70 4.44 -11.35
N LYS A 148 15.73 4.62 -12.67
CA LYS A 148 15.13 5.80 -13.33
C LYS A 148 13.62 5.81 -13.29
N THR A 149 13.00 4.65 -13.13
CA THR A 149 11.53 4.48 -13.18
C THR A 149 10.96 3.94 -11.88
N TYR A 150 11.70 3.07 -11.19
CA TYR A 150 11.25 2.37 -9.99
C TYR A 150 12.15 2.68 -8.81
N ASN A 151 11.59 2.60 -7.59
CA ASN A 151 12.41 2.59 -6.39
C ASN A 151 13.08 1.21 -6.26
N CYS A 152 14.38 1.16 -6.49
CA CYS A 152 15.17 -0.06 -6.52
C CYS A 152 16.19 -0.10 -5.37
N GLU A 153 16.54 -1.32 -4.95
CA GLU A 153 17.66 -1.56 -4.04
C GLU A 153 18.72 -2.44 -4.73
N PHE A 154 19.98 -2.20 -4.41
CA PHE A 154 21.10 -3.01 -4.85
C PHE A 154 21.78 -3.64 -3.64
N ASP A 155 21.94 -4.97 -3.61
CA ASP A 155 22.59 -5.65 -2.49
C ASP A 155 23.52 -6.78 -2.96
N ASP A 156 24.82 -6.61 -2.69
CA ASP A 156 25.87 -7.59 -2.97
C ASP A 156 26.47 -8.22 -1.69
N ARG A 157 25.85 -7.99 -0.50
CA ARG A 157 26.38 -8.40 0.80
C ARG A 157 25.89 -9.77 1.25
N GLY A 158 26.82 -10.64 1.62
CA GLY A 158 26.50 -12.00 2.10
C GLY A 158 26.13 -12.96 0.95
N ASN A 159 25.51 -14.09 1.27
CA ASN A 159 25.03 -15.05 0.27
C ASN A 159 23.65 -14.65 -0.27
N ILE A 160 23.30 -15.20 -1.43
CA ILE A 160 22.07 -14.87 -2.15
C ILE A 160 20.79 -15.17 -1.32
N GLY A 161 20.77 -16.28 -0.58
CA GLY A 161 19.64 -16.63 0.25
C GLY A 161 19.33 -15.60 1.35
N LYS A 162 20.40 -15.06 1.99
CA LYS A 162 20.23 -13.99 2.99
C LYS A 162 19.77 -12.68 2.36
N ARG A 163 20.14 -12.41 1.10
CA ARG A 163 19.68 -11.22 0.38
C ARG A 163 18.19 -11.33 0.07
N TYR A 164 17.72 -12.48 -0.40
CA TYR A 164 16.29 -12.72 -0.59
C TYR A 164 15.51 -12.52 0.71
N ARG A 165 16.01 -13.05 1.85
CA ARG A 165 15.35 -12.87 3.15
C ARG A 165 15.20 -11.40 3.53
N ARG A 166 16.25 -10.58 3.37
CA ARG A 166 16.15 -9.14 3.63
C ARG A 166 15.11 -8.44 2.75
N GLN A 167 14.98 -8.88 1.50
CA GLN A 167 13.98 -8.32 0.59
C GLN A 167 12.56 -8.80 0.92
N ASP A 168 12.40 -10.05 1.34
CA ASP A 168 11.13 -10.58 1.84
C ASP A 168 10.68 -9.78 3.09
N GLU A 169 11.59 -9.52 4.05
CA GLU A 169 11.35 -8.76 5.28
C GLU A 169 10.88 -7.32 5.04
N ILE A 170 11.36 -6.64 4.00
CA ILE A 170 10.94 -5.28 3.67
C ILE A 170 9.82 -5.24 2.61
N GLY A 171 9.39 -6.40 2.10
CA GLY A 171 8.27 -6.55 1.21
C GLY A 171 8.54 -6.19 -0.25
N THR A 172 9.78 -6.32 -0.73
CA THR A 172 10.14 -6.12 -2.13
C THR A 172 9.50 -7.20 -3.00
N PRO A 173 8.60 -6.86 -3.94
CA PRO A 173 7.85 -7.87 -4.70
C PRO A 173 8.72 -8.68 -5.67
N TYR A 174 9.76 -8.09 -6.23
CA TYR A 174 10.61 -8.75 -7.22
C TYR A 174 12.09 -8.62 -6.92
N CYS A 175 12.82 -9.74 -7.03
CA CYS A 175 14.27 -9.76 -6.94
C CYS A 175 14.87 -10.23 -8.26
N ILE A 176 15.75 -9.43 -8.85
CA ILE A 176 16.50 -9.76 -10.06
C ILE A 176 17.88 -10.26 -9.65
N THR A 177 18.20 -11.50 -10.02
CA THR A 177 19.53 -12.07 -9.82
C THR A 177 20.30 -12.09 -11.13
N TYR A 178 21.45 -11.40 -11.14
CA TYR A 178 22.44 -11.48 -12.21
C TYR A 178 23.48 -12.55 -11.84
N ASP A 179 23.57 -13.60 -12.63
CA ASP A 179 24.43 -14.77 -12.41
C ASP A 179 25.48 -14.93 -13.51
N PHE A 180 26.26 -16.02 -13.44
CA PHE A 180 27.32 -16.26 -14.41
C PHE A 180 26.78 -16.60 -15.82
N ASP A 181 25.61 -17.25 -15.90
CA ASP A 181 24.97 -17.55 -17.17
C ASP A 181 24.42 -16.28 -17.82
N SER A 182 24.09 -15.25 -17.02
CA SER A 182 23.64 -13.94 -17.51
C SER A 182 24.65 -13.26 -18.43
N VAL A 183 25.94 -13.52 -18.21
CA VAL A 183 27.03 -12.99 -19.07
C VAL A 183 26.97 -13.59 -20.47
N GLU A 184 26.54 -14.86 -20.60
CA GLU A 184 26.52 -15.59 -21.84
C GLU A 184 25.19 -15.44 -22.61
N ASP A 185 24.08 -15.50 -21.87
CA ASP A 185 22.74 -15.55 -22.48
C ASP A 185 22.00 -14.21 -22.46
N GLY A 186 22.52 -13.18 -21.77
CA GLY A 186 21.87 -11.87 -21.67
C GLY A 186 20.51 -11.90 -20.97
N ALA A 187 20.33 -12.86 -20.05
CA ALA A 187 19.11 -13.00 -19.27
C ALA A 187 19.41 -12.91 -17.76
N VAL A 188 18.39 -12.65 -16.96
CA VAL A 188 18.44 -12.62 -15.49
C VAL A 188 17.38 -13.52 -14.91
N THR A 189 17.58 -13.94 -13.67
CA THR A 189 16.54 -14.66 -12.94
C THR A 189 15.72 -13.66 -12.12
N VAL A 190 14.41 -13.63 -12.36
CA VAL A 190 13.45 -12.83 -11.58
C VAL A 190 12.73 -13.75 -10.60
N ARG A 191 12.80 -13.43 -9.31
CA ARG A 191 12.09 -14.14 -8.25
C ARG A 191 10.90 -13.31 -7.77
N ASP A 192 9.73 -13.91 -7.77
CA ASP A 192 8.54 -13.38 -7.11
C ASP A 192 8.61 -13.64 -5.60
N ARG A 193 8.28 -12.62 -4.80
CA ARG A 193 8.32 -12.67 -3.33
C ARG A 193 7.34 -13.69 -2.75
N ASP A 194 6.11 -13.67 -3.26
CA ASP A 194 5.00 -14.40 -2.64
C ASP A 194 5.06 -15.90 -2.96
N SER A 195 5.22 -16.25 -4.22
CA SER A 195 5.35 -17.64 -4.67
C SER A 195 6.75 -18.23 -4.48
N MET A 196 7.77 -17.39 -4.35
CA MET A 196 9.21 -17.74 -4.43
C MET A 196 9.62 -18.39 -5.76
N GLU A 197 8.72 -18.43 -6.73
CA GLU A 197 9.03 -18.92 -8.07
C GLU A 197 10.05 -18.03 -8.76
N GLN A 198 10.85 -18.65 -9.62
CA GLN A 198 11.91 -17.98 -10.35
C GLN A 198 11.71 -18.21 -11.84
N GLU A 199 11.78 -17.12 -12.60
CA GLU A 199 11.69 -17.14 -14.04
C GLU A 199 12.94 -16.51 -14.66
N ARG A 200 13.40 -17.06 -15.79
CA ARG A 200 14.53 -16.50 -16.52
C ARG A 200 14.01 -15.62 -17.65
N ILE A 201 14.38 -14.34 -17.62
CA ILE A 201 13.87 -13.29 -18.51
C ILE A 201 15.05 -12.59 -19.17
N LYS A 202 14.92 -12.22 -20.44
CA LYS A 202 15.94 -11.41 -21.13
C LYS A 202 16.02 -10.01 -20.53
N ILE A 203 17.24 -9.46 -20.45
CA ILE A 203 17.49 -8.11 -19.89
C ILE A 203 16.83 -7.00 -20.73
N GLU A 204 16.54 -7.27 -21.98
CA GLU A 204 15.90 -6.33 -22.90
C GLU A 204 14.37 -6.27 -22.75
N ASP A 205 13.75 -7.35 -22.22
CA ASP A 205 12.31 -7.45 -21.96
C ASP A 205 11.92 -6.79 -20.64
#